data_94891d3483c9c8e9d460c57ecd6ed54d
#
_entry.id   94891d3483c9c8e9d460c57ecd6ed54d
#
_cell.length_a   1.000
_cell.length_b   1.000
_cell.length_c   1.000
_cell.angle_alpha   90.00
_cell.angle_beta   90.00
_cell.angle_gamma   90.00
#
_symmetry.space_group_name_H-M   'P 1'
#
loop_
_entity.id
_entity.type
_entity.pdbx_description
1 polymer ?
#
loop_
_entity_poly.entity_id
_entity_poly.type
_entity_poly.pdbx_seq_one_letter_code
_entity_poly.pdbx_strand_id
1 'polypeptide(L)'
;MQVDPNSHEGSEQAAQANSEIDKLKQPSVASKRFFGSHASRRSFLGRAGLFSAASVVAGVLGSPFSSKKGGDFVQAQYPNRRYNRAFDYNKFVDKAYRVRLEAARVERSIPIPPHPTNGDEERYPNKIGSDSRGLPHNQLGEVKLEAYNSLTKALTTQNPNDYENIILGGDRKLVNPQGPLAISLEGINAAQIAVPPPPALASAERAAEAVELYWQALLRDVPLSKLQNNTDNPKVLAAVEDLNKLSAFRGPKQNGRVTPQTLFRGSVNYVGSGSSTRYVIPPGVLDGPYLSQFLLLTIPWGTQSVSPLIRTALPGNDFLLNFQEWLAIQNGGSSGKSIKYDPKNRYISTVRDLGEYAHIGGPTYLGASLILNSNGTPLNPGNPYVRSKTQIGSNATFALGHFQALLNLGSSRVIRASYWQKYYVHRTLRPEAFGGLVYNKIANKAQYPINSEVFNSQALAQTFSTFNTYLLPQAYPEGAPTHSSYSGGAAATAAVNVTLLKAFFDENFVIPSPVVPDPNDPTKVISYSGSPLTVGGELNKLATNYAIGRGHGGIHWRSDGSAALALGEEVAISLLKDERLGYNEIFNGFTFTKFDGTRVTV
;
A
#
# COMPACT_ATOMS: atom_id res chain seq x y z
N MET A 1 36.14 -27.74 -13.93
CA MET A 1 36.23 -26.92 -15.14
C MET A 1 36.05 -25.48 -14.70
N GLN A 2 37.14 -24.73 -14.72
CA GLN A 2 37.17 -23.30 -14.40
C GLN A 2 36.57 -22.54 -15.58
N VAL A 3 35.66 -21.60 -15.30
CA VAL A 3 35.13 -20.65 -16.29
C VAL A 3 35.86 -19.32 -16.08
N ASP A 4 36.44 -18.81 -17.15
CA ASP A 4 37.23 -17.61 -17.27
C ASP A 4 36.36 -16.33 -17.09
N PRO A 5 36.77 -15.33 -16.30
CA PRO A 5 35.96 -14.14 -16.01
C PRO A 5 36.20 -12.93 -16.93
N ASN A 6 36.66 -13.09 -18.14
CA ASN A 6 36.94 -11.97 -19.06
C ASN A 6 36.24 -12.13 -20.41
N SER A 7 34.94 -11.76 -20.47
CA SER A 7 34.32 -11.43 -21.75
C SER A 7 33.99 -9.92 -21.81
N HIS A 8 34.75 -9.19 -22.61
CA HIS A 8 34.68 -7.73 -22.81
C HIS A 8 33.44 -7.23 -23.59
N GLU A 9 32.52 -8.12 -24.02
CA GLU A 9 31.38 -7.71 -24.86
C GLU A 9 30.27 -6.96 -24.13
N GLY A 10 30.10 -7.17 -22.82
CA GLY A 10 29.07 -6.48 -22.02
C GLY A 10 29.38 -5.00 -21.72
N SER A 11 30.67 -4.63 -21.71
CA SER A 11 31.10 -3.26 -21.42
C SER A 11 31.02 -2.32 -22.62
N GLU A 12 31.16 -2.82 -23.83
CA GLU A 12 31.04 -2.03 -25.06
C GLU A 12 29.59 -1.67 -25.38
N GLN A 13 28.64 -2.56 -25.15
CA GLN A 13 27.22 -2.28 -25.36
C GLN A 13 26.66 -1.27 -24.35
N ALA A 14 27.11 -1.33 -23.09
CA ALA A 14 26.75 -0.32 -22.08
C ALA A 14 27.41 1.04 -22.38
N ALA A 15 28.62 1.06 -22.90
CA ALA A 15 29.30 2.27 -23.33
C ALA A 15 28.66 2.91 -24.58
N GLN A 16 28.20 2.11 -25.53
CA GLN A 16 27.45 2.59 -26.71
C GLN A 16 26.08 3.17 -26.33
N ALA A 17 25.33 2.53 -25.42
CA ALA A 17 24.05 3.05 -24.94
C ALA A 17 24.21 4.38 -24.20
N ASN A 18 25.25 4.54 -23.37
CA ASN A 18 25.54 5.79 -22.69
C ASN A 18 26.02 6.89 -23.65
N SER A 19 26.76 6.55 -24.71
CA SER A 19 27.20 7.49 -25.74
C SER A 19 26.03 8.00 -26.60
N GLU A 20 25.00 7.21 -26.83
CA GLU A 20 23.79 7.65 -27.52
C GLU A 20 22.89 8.53 -26.64
N ILE A 21 22.83 8.28 -25.35
CA ILE A 21 22.13 9.13 -24.38
C ILE A 21 22.81 10.51 -24.28
N ASP A 22 24.15 10.56 -24.30
CA ASP A 22 24.88 11.83 -24.28
C ASP A 22 24.78 12.61 -25.61
N LYS A 23 24.61 11.96 -26.74
CA LYS A 23 24.29 12.63 -28.02
C LYS A 23 22.89 13.27 -28.03
N LEU A 24 21.96 12.78 -27.23
CA LEU A 24 20.63 13.36 -27.04
C LEU A 24 20.61 14.57 -26.09
N LYS A 25 21.68 14.77 -25.29
CA LYS A 25 21.83 15.90 -24.36
C LYS A 25 22.43 17.16 -24.98
N GLN A 26 22.91 17.11 -26.21
CA GLN A 26 23.42 18.32 -26.87
C GLN A 26 22.25 19.09 -27.50
N PRO A 27 22.00 20.36 -27.11
CA PRO A 27 20.97 21.17 -27.74
C PRO A 27 21.36 21.45 -29.19
N SER A 28 20.53 21.03 -30.14
CA SER A 28 20.72 21.40 -31.53
C SER A 28 20.60 22.93 -31.67
N VAL A 29 21.53 23.53 -32.41
CA VAL A 29 21.66 24.99 -32.63
C VAL A 29 20.42 25.63 -33.30
N ALA A 30 19.33 24.86 -33.54
CA ALA A 30 18.10 25.31 -34.20
C ALA A 30 17.07 25.98 -33.26
N SER A 31 17.27 26.07 -31.95
CA SER A 31 16.26 26.62 -31.01
C SER A 31 16.30 28.15 -30.81
N LYS A 32 17.14 28.89 -31.54
CA LYS A 32 17.31 30.35 -31.33
C LYS A 32 16.45 31.27 -32.22
N ARG A 33 15.46 30.76 -32.94
CA ARG A 33 14.60 31.65 -33.76
C ARG A 33 13.14 31.21 -33.72
N PHE A 34 12.43 31.42 -32.62
CA PHE A 34 10.96 31.49 -32.63
C PHE A 34 10.41 32.13 -31.35
N PHE A 35 10.59 33.45 -31.23
CA PHE A 35 9.72 34.29 -30.40
C PHE A 35 9.44 35.59 -31.18
N GLY A 36 8.25 35.65 -31.75
CA GLY A 36 7.75 36.86 -32.38
C GLY A 36 6.41 36.62 -33.06
N SER A 37 5.32 36.72 -32.35
CA SER A 37 4.09 37.40 -32.77
C SER A 37 2.98 37.22 -31.72
N HIS A 38 2.35 38.33 -31.39
CA HIS A 38 1.31 38.48 -30.38
C HIS A 38 0.03 37.69 -30.72
N ALA A 39 -0.40 36.77 -29.85
CA ALA A 39 -1.75 36.28 -29.79
C ALA A 39 -2.38 36.65 -28.42
N SER A 40 -3.53 37.28 -28.48
CA SER A 40 -4.21 37.91 -27.33
C SER A 40 -4.67 36.89 -26.29
N ARG A 41 -4.51 37.26 -25.03
CA ARG A 41 -4.85 36.48 -23.80
C ARG A 41 -6.34 36.09 -23.64
N ARG A 42 -7.22 36.49 -24.51
CA ARG A 42 -8.69 36.28 -24.38
C ARG A 42 -9.27 34.99 -24.96
N SER A 43 -8.54 34.29 -25.82
CA SER A 43 -9.06 33.05 -26.45
C SER A 43 -8.65 31.74 -25.72
N PHE A 44 -7.81 31.80 -24.71
CA PHE A 44 -7.29 30.60 -24.03
C PHE A 44 -8.13 30.15 -22.81
N LEU A 45 -8.92 31.05 -22.23
CA LEU A 45 -9.68 30.77 -21.00
C LEU A 45 -11.06 30.11 -21.22
N GLY A 46 -11.47 29.91 -22.45
CA GLY A 46 -12.80 29.37 -22.76
C GLY A 46 -12.91 27.84 -22.94
N ARG A 47 -11.80 27.09 -22.93
CA ARG A 47 -11.82 25.65 -23.21
C ARG A 47 -11.04 24.72 -22.26
N ALA A 48 -10.50 25.25 -21.17
CA ALA A 48 -9.76 24.45 -20.18
C ALA A 48 -10.59 23.99 -18.97
N GLY A 49 -11.90 24.13 -19.00
CA GLY A 49 -12.78 23.98 -17.83
C GLY A 49 -13.54 22.64 -17.70
N LEU A 50 -13.17 21.57 -18.41
CA LEU A 50 -14.01 20.36 -18.38
C LEU A 50 -13.24 19.03 -18.51
N PHE A 51 -12.09 18.84 -17.87
CA PHE A 51 -11.49 17.50 -17.76
C PHE A 51 -10.58 17.39 -16.51
N SER A 52 -11.14 17.33 -15.31
CA SER A 52 -10.42 16.80 -14.14
C SER A 52 -11.31 16.56 -12.92
N ALA A 53 -12.42 15.83 -13.09
CA ALA A 53 -13.20 15.41 -11.93
C ALA A 53 -13.98 14.10 -12.17
N ALA A 54 -13.34 13.08 -12.76
CA ALA A 54 -14.03 11.80 -12.91
C ALA A 54 -13.04 10.62 -12.93
N SER A 55 -12.37 10.32 -11.83
CA SER A 55 -11.61 9.07 -11.69
C SER A 55 -11.46 8.58 -10.24
N VAL A 56 -12.35 8.89 -9.33
CA VAL A 56 -12.35 8.27 -7.98
C VAL A 56 -13.79 8.06 -7.51
N VAL A 57 -14.61 7.34 -8.24
CA VAL A 57 -15.76 6.58 -7.71
C VAL A 57 -16.22 5.61 -8.81
N ALA A 58 -15.70 4.41 -8.84
CA ALA A 58 -16.32 3.30 -9.54
C ALA A 58 -15.86 1.98 -8.91
N GLY A 59 -16.38 1.70 -7.79
CA GLY A 59 -16.19 0.43 -7.11
C GLY A 59 -17.42 0.04 -6.32
N VAL A 60 -18.58 0.04 -6.92
CA VAL A 60 -19.76 -0.77 -6.55
C VAL A 60 -20.91 -0.33 -7.46
N LEU A 61 -21.18 -1.09 -8.49
CA LEU A 61 -22.51 -1.39 -9.01
C LEU A 61 -22.34 -2.23 -10.29
N GLY A 62 -22.73 -3.48 -10.21
CA GLY A 62 -22.79 -4.35 -11.36
C GLY A 62 -23.87 -3.89 -12.33
N SER A 63 -23.54 -3.91 -13.61
CA SER A 63 -24.55 -3.92 -14.68
C SER A 63 -24.04 -4.76 -15.86
N PRO A 64 -24.92 -5.55 -16.48
CA PRO A 64 -24.55 -6.53 -17.46
C PRO A 64 -24.38 -5.87 -18.83
N PHE A 65 -23.20 -5.94 -19.42
CA PHE A 65 -23.06 -5.69 -20.84
C PHE A 65 -22.89 -7.01 -21.59
N SER A 66 -23.88 -7.26 -22.40
CA SER A 66 -24.02 -8.32 -23.38
C SER A 66 -22.83 -8.35 -24.34
N SER A 67 -22.33 -9.55 -24.56
CA SER A 67 -21.34 -9.86 -25.58
C SER A 67 -21.86 -9.56 -26.98
N LYS A 68 -21.18 -8.72 -27.72
CA LYS A 68 -21.18 -8.73 -29.18
C LYS A 68 -19.74 -8.87 -29.70
N LYS A 69 -19.64 -9.78 -30.65
CA LYS A 69 -18.42 -10.22 -31.34
C LYS A 69 -17.64 -9.07 -31.99
N GLY A 70 -16.30 -9.20 -31.95
CA GLY A 70 -15.37 -8.70 -32.95
C GLY A 70 -15.50 -7.21 -33.23
N GLY A 71 -14.84 -6.37 -32.46
CA GLY A 71 -14.64 -4.98 -32.82
C GLY A 71 -13.17 -4.76 -33.16
N ASP A 72 -12.90 -4.40 -34.42
CA ASP A 72 -11.61 -3.90 -34.87
C ASP A 72 -11.10 -2.82 -33.94
N PHE A 73 -9.84 -2.92 -33.53
CA PHE A 73 -9.15 -1.82 -32.86
C PHE A 73 -9.18 -0.62 -33.78
N VAL A 74 -10.04 0.36 -33.49
CA VAL A 74 -10.01 1.65 -34.16
C VAL A 74 -8.68 2.28 -33.83
N GLN A 75 -7.74 2.16 -34.75
CA GLN A 75 -6.51 2.94 -34.72
C GLN A 75 -6.94 4.42 -34.72
N ALA A 76 -6.71 5.15 -33.64
CA ALA A 76 -7.01 6.56 -33.56
C ALA A 76 -6.26 7.28 -34.70
N GLN A 77 -6.96 7.58 -35.76
CA GLN A 77 -6.44 8.43 -36.82
C GLN A 77 -6.39 9.85 -36.26
N TYR A 78 -5.20 10.30 -35.92
CA TYR A 78 -5.00 11.72 -35.62
C TYR A 78 -5.32 12.54 -36.88
N PRO A 79 -6.19 13.56 -36.78
CA PRO A 79 -6.53 14.37 -37.93
C PRO A 79 -5.27 15.03 -38.49
N ASN A 80 -5.08 14.97 -39.81
CA ASN A 80 -3.99 15.59 -40.56
C ASN A 80 -3.93 17.11 -40.26
N ARG A 81 -3.27 17.50 -39.16
CA ARG A 81 -2.89 18.90 -38.99
C ARG A 81 -1.64 19.16 -39.79
N ARG A 82 -1.73 20.09 -40.74
CA ARG A 82 -0.59 20.59 -41.52
C ARG A 82 0.41 21.24 -40.59
N TYR A 83 1.33 20.45 -40.03
CA TYR A 83 2.53 20.97 -39.40
C TYR A 83 3.58 21.26 -40.47
N ASN A 84 4.32 22.33 -40.25
CA ASN A 84 5.38 22.86 -41.09
C ASN A 84 6.22 21.73 -41.71
N ARG A 85 6.48 21.78 -43.03
CA ARG A 85 7.12 20.72 -43.85
C ARG A 85 8.52 20.27 -43.40
N ALA A 86 9.10 20.91 -42.38
CA ALA A 86 10.43 20.56 -41.83
C ALA A 86 10.41 19.47 -40.75
N PHE A 87 9.25 19.13 -40.16
CA PHE A 87 9.14 18.15 -39.08
C PHE A 87 8.10 17.07 -39.43
N ASP A 88 8.57 15.87 -39.69
CA ASP A 88 7.72 14.71 -39.93
C ASP A 88 7.25 14.14 -38.57
N TYR A 89 6.11 14.64 -38.10
CA TYR A 89 5.52 14.22 -36.83
C TYR A 89 5.26 12.70 -36.77
N ASN A 90 4.86 12.09 -37.87
CA ASN A 90 4.58 10.65 -37.89
C ASN A 90 5.86 9.83 -37.68
N LYS A 91 6.96 10.18 -38.32
CA LYS A 91 8.27 9.53 -38.07
C LYS A 91 8.76 9.71 -36.64
N PHE A 92 8.52 10.89 -36.04
CA PHE A 92 8.86 11.13 -34.66
C PHE A 92 8.03 10.27 -33.71
N VAL A 93 6.71 10.20 -33.90
CA VAL A 93 5.81 9.35 -33.09
C VAL A 93 6.18 7.87 -33.22
N ASP A 94 6.45 7.40 -34.42
CA ASP A 94 6.91 6.03 -34.67
C ASP A 94 8.25 5.73 -33.96
N LYS A 95 9.19 6.66 -34.03
CA LYS A 95 10.47 6.53 -33.33
C LYS A 95 10.26 6.47 -31.81
N ALA A 96 9.48 7.38 -31.25
CA ALA A 96 9.18 7.43 -29.82
C ALA A 96 8.44 6.15 -29.33
N TYR A 97 7.55 5.59 -30.16
CA TYR A 97 6.90 4.32 -29.88
C TYR A 97 7.90 3.15 -29.86
N ARG A 98 8.78 3.07 -30.89
CA ARG A 98 9.82 2.01 -30.96
C ARG A 98 10.76 2.06 -29.75
N VAL A 99 11.20 3.26 -29.33
CA VAL A 99 12.04 3.42 -28.13
C VAL A 99 11.34 2.89 -26.90
N ARG A 100 10.05 3.22 -26.70
CA ARG A 100 9.27 2.70 -25.55
C ARG A 100 9.06 1.19 -25.62
N LEU A 101 8.81 0.66 -26.81
CA LEU A 101 8.66 -0.79 -27.02
C LEU A 101 9.98 -1.52 -26.70
N GLU A 102 11.10 -0.96 -27.15
CA GLU A 102 12.42 -1.53 -26.86
C GLU A 102 12.74 -1.47 -25.37
N ALA A 103 12.51 -0.32 -24.72
CA ALA A 103 12.66 -0.19 -23.27
C ALA A 103 11.83 -1.24 -22.51
N ALA A 104 10.58 -1.48 -22.94
CA ALA A 104 9.73 -2.52 -22.32
C ALA A 104 10.28 -3.94 -22.56
N ARG A 105 10.93 -4.20 -23.70
CA ARG A 105 11.61 -5.50 -23.95
C ARG A 105 12.83 -5.67 -23.08
N VAL A 106 13.66 -4.64 -22.96
CA VAL A 106 14.83 -4.63 -22.06
C VAL A 106 14.39 -4.90 -20.63
N GLU A 107 13.42 -4.14 -20.12
CA GLU A 107 12.88 -4.33 -18.76
C GLU A 107 12.38 -5.77 -18.52
N ARG A 108 11.71 -6.37 -19.51
CA ARG A 108 11.23 -7.75 -19.41
C ARG A 108 12.36 -8.78 -19.42
N SER A 109 13.52 -8.45 -19.97
CA SER A 109 14.69 -9.33 -20.03
C SER A 109 15.57 -9.28 -18.78
N ILE A 110 15.37 -8.29 -17.89
CA ILE A 110 16.15 -8.16 -16.65
C ILE A 110 15.89 -9.40 -15.77
N PRO A 111 16.94 -10.11 -15.33
CA PRO A 111 16.77 -11.26 -14.45
C PRO A 111 16.05 -10.90 -13.15
N ILE A 112 15.08 -11.70 -12.77
CA ILE A 112 14.36 -11.52 -11.51
C ILE A 112 15.28 -11.92 -10.35
N PRO A 113 15.51 -11.04 -9.35
CA PRO A 113 16.32 -11.36 -8.20
C PRO A 113 15.68 -12.48 -7.35
N PRO A 114 16.45 -13.22 -6.56
CA PRO A 114 15.89 -14.19 -5.62
C PRO A 114 14.92 -13.55 -4.64
N HIS A 115 13.74 -14.13 -4.50
CA HIS A 115 12.74 -13.75 -3.51
C HIS A 115 12.66 -14.83 -2.43
N PRO A 116 13.16 -14.61 -1.21
CA PRO A 116 13.09 -15.60 -0.15
C PRO A 116 11.65 -15.83 0.29
N THR A 117 11.20 -17.10 0.38
CA THR A 117 9.88 -17.50 0.88
C THR A 117 10.00 -18.12 2.27
N ASN A 118 8.85 -18.33 2.96
CA ASN A 118 8.81 -19.04 4.23
C ASN A 118 8.73 -20.58 4.07
N GLY A 119 8.60 -21.08 2.85
CA GLY A 119 8.53 -22.49 2.52
C GLY A 119 7.22 -23.20 2.88
N ASP A 120 6.19 -22.48 3.31
CA ASP A 120 4.93 -23.09 3.74
C ASP A 120 4.14 -23.74 2.58
N GLU A 121 4.23 -23.18 1.38
CA GLU A 121 3.53 -23.69 0.21
C GLU A 121 4.01 -25.10 -0.18
N GLU A 122 5.31 -25.33 -0.07
CA GLU A 122 5.94 -26.63 -0.33
C GLU A 122 5.79 -27.59 0.85
N ARG A 123 5.88 -27.06 2.07
CA ARG A 123 5.83 -27.82 3.32
C ARG A 123 4.48 -28.49 3.55
N TYR A 124 3.38 -27.83 3.19
CA TYR A 124 2.03 -28.31 3.43
C TYR A 124 1.36 -28.75 2.13
N PRO A 125 1.25 -30.08 1.85
CA PRO A 125 0.62 -30.57 0.62
C PRO A 125 -0.85 -30.11 0.46
N ASN A 126 -1.59 -29.96 1.55
CA ASN A 126 -2.97 -29.45 1.56
C ASN A 126 -3.07 -27.91 1.52
N LYS A 127 -1.94 -27.21 1.32
CA LYS A 127 -1.85 -25.78 1.11
C LYS A 127 -2.40 -24.89 2.24
N ILE A 128 -2.45 -25.41 3.47
CA ILE A 128 -2.99 -24.69 4.65
C ILE A 128 -2.19 -23.44 5.05
N GLY A 129 -0.93 -23.31 4.61
CA GLY A 129 -0.10 -22.10 4.79
C GLY A 129 -0.27 -21.08 3.67
N SER A 130 -1.03 -21.42 2.62
CA SER A 130 -1.16 -20.62 1.41
C SER A 130 -2.54 -19.98 1.28
N ASP A 131 -2.61 -18.85 0.56
CA ASP A 131 -3.88 -18.21 0.22
C ASP A 131 -4.61 -18.98 -0.89
N SER A 132 -5.87 -19.26 -0.63
CA SER A 132 -6.75 -19.98 -1.55
C SER A 132 -8.13 -19.37 -1.62
N ARG A 133 -8.28 -18.17 -1.08
CA ARG A 133 -9.56 -17.50 -0.97
C ARG A 133 -10.23 -17.28 -2.33
N GLY A 134 -11.52 -17.64 -2.42
CA GLY A 134 -12.29 -17.58 -3.67
C GLY A 134 -12.22 -18.86 -4.50
N LEU A 135 -11.30 -19.78 -4.17
CA LEU A 135 -11.28 -21.13 -4.73
C LEU A 135 -12.22 -22.05 -3.95
N PRO A 136 -12.64 -23.20 -4.48
CA PRO A 136 -13.47 -24.15 -3.74
C PRO A 136 -12.68 -24.86 -2.62
N HIS A 137 -13.34 -25.02 -1.45
CA HIS A 137 -12.81 -25.65 -0.25
C HIS A 137 -13.65 -26.85 0.17
N ASN A 138 -13.05 -27.74 0.96
CA ASN A 138 -13.74 -28.81 1.64
C ASN A 138 -14.45 -28.33 2.93
N GLN A 139 -15.07 -29.24 3.67
CA GLN A 139 -15.82 -28.92 4.91
C GLN A 139 -14.91 -28.40 6.05
N LEU A 140 -13.60 -28.59 5.98
CA LEU A 140 -12.62 -28.04 6.92
C LEU A 140 -12.14 -26.64 6.50
N GLY A 141 -12.49 -26.18 5.31
CA GLY A 141 -11.95 -24.94 4.74
C GLY A 141 -10.54 -25.10 4.16
N GLU A 142 -10.15 -26.33 3.82
CA GLU A 142 -8.93 -26.60 3.05
C GLU A 142 -9.27 -26.55 1.56
N VAL A 143 -8.39 -25.94 0.76
CA VAL A 143 -8.62 -25.79 -0.68
C VAL A 143 -8.63 -27.12 -1.41
N LYS A 144 -9.51 -27.27 -2.39
CA LYS A 144 -9.42 -28.38 -3.34
C LYS A 144 -8.19 -28.20 -4.21
N LEU A 145 -7.28 -29.19 -4.18
CA LEU A 145 -5.97 -29.10 -4.83
C LEU A 145 -6.06 -28.87 -6.34
N GLU A 146 -7.06 -29.43 -7.00
CA GLU A 146 -7.28 -29.19 -8.43
C GLU A 146 -7.48 -27.70 -8.74
N ALA A 147 -8.23 -26.98 -7.89
CA ALA A 147 -8.47 -25.55 -8.03
C ALA A 147 -7.20 -24.75 -7.71
N TYR A 148 -6.46 -25.12 -6.66
CA TYR A 148 -5.17 -24.49 -6.37
C TYR A 148 -4.18 -24.68 -7.51
N ASN A 149 -4.13 -25.86 -8.09
CA ASN A 149 -3.27 -26.16 -9.24
C ASN A 149 -3.69 -25.39 -10.50
N SER A 150 -4.98 -25.11 -10.71
CA SER A 150 -5.43 -24.26 -11.82
C SER A 150 -4.91 -22.81 -11.67
N LEU A 151 -4.92 -22.27 -10.43
CA LEU A 151 -4.33 -20.96 -10.13
C LEU A 151 -2.83 -20.95 -10.38
N THR A 152 -2.08 -21.90 -9.79
CA THR A 152 -0.61 -21.95 -9.92
C THR A 152 -0.18 -22.21 -11.37
N LYS A 153 -0.95 -22.98 -12.13
CA LYS A 153 -0.73 -23.14 -13.58
C LYS A 153 -0.81 -21.79 -14.30
N ALA A 154 -1.88 -21.02 -14.08
CA ALA A 154 -2.05 -19.71 -14.70
C ALA A 154 -0.91 -18.75 -14.36
N LEU A 155 -0.47 -18.73 -13.08
CA LEU A 155 0.63 -17.91 -12.63
C LEU A 155 1.98 -18.32 -13.23
N THR A 156 2.20 -19.62 -13.48
CA THR A 156 3.43 -20.16 -14.06
C THR A 156 3.49 -19.94 -15.57
N THR A 157 2.41 -20.24 -16.29
CA THR A 157 2.37 -20.09 -17.75
C THR A 157 2.26 -18.65 -18.19
N GLN A 158 1.66 -17.80 -17.36
CA GLN A 158 1.33 -16.40 -17.65
C GLN A 158 0.49 -16.26 -18.94
N ASN A 159 -0.13 -17.34 -19.40
CA ASN A 159 -1.00 -17.34 -20.55
C ASN A 159 -2.37 -16.75 -20.17
N PRO A 160 -2.87 -15.70 -20.86
CA PRO A 160 -4.17 -15.10 -20.56
C PRO A 160 -5.34 -16.11 -20.50
N ASN A 161 -5.31 -17.16 -21.34
CA ASN A 161 -6.36 -18.17 -21.35
C ASN A 161 -6.35 -19.05 -20.09
N ASP A 162 -5.18 -19.29 -19.48
CA ASP A 162 -5.11 -20.08 -18.24
C ASP A 162 -5.72 -19.32 -17.05
N TYR A 163 -5.65 -17.98 -17.04
CA TYR A 163 -6.33 -17.18 -16.01
C TYR A 163 -7.86 -17.26 -16.11
N GLU A 164 -8.40 -17.36 -17.32
CA GLU A 164 -9.85 -17.55 -17.52
C GLU A 164 -10.32 -18.97 -17.15
N ASN A 165 -9.40 -19.92 -16.99
CA ASN A 165 -9.67 -21.31 -16.62
C ASN A 165 -9.40 -21.61 -15.13
N ILE A 166 -9.15 -20.58 -14.29
CA ILE A 166 -9.02 -20.78 -12.83
C ILE A 166 -10.37 -21.21 -12.26
N ILE A 167 -10.35 -22.30 -11.49
CA ILE A 167 -11.56 -22.86 -10.88
C ILE A 167 -11.94 -22.04 -9.64
N LEU A 168 -13.04 -21.31 -9.71
CA LEU A 168 -13.59 -20.54 -8.60
C LEU A 168 -14.61 -21.33 -7.81
N GLY A 169 -14.75 -21.03 -6.50
CA GLY A 169 -15.69 -21.65 -5.58
C GLY A 169 -17.04 -20.93 -5.48
N GLY A 170 -17.11 -19.68 -5.91
CA GLY A 170 -18.29 -18.81 -5.85
C GLY A 170 -18.18 -17.65 -6.84
N ASP A 171 -19.03 -16.63 -6.64
CA ASP A 171 -19.15 -15.50 -7.59
C ASP A 171 -18.05 -14.46 -7.45
N ARG A 172 -17.33 -14.41 -6.33
CA ARG A 172 -16.24 -13.46 -6.10
C ARG A 172 -15.01 -13.84 -6.93
N LYS A 173 -14.65 -12.96 -7.85
CA LYS A 173 -13.49 -13.12 -8.72
C LYS A 173 -12.17 -12.78 -8.00
N LEU A 174 -11.07 -13.36 -8.47
CA LEU A 174 -9.72 -13.00 -8.01
C LEU A 174 -9.39 -11.57 -8.43
N VAL A 175 -8.73 -10.83 -7.54
CA VAL A 175 -8.39 -9.43 -7.82
C VAL A 175 -7.08 -9.36 -8.60
N ASN A 176 -7.18 -9.10 -9.89
CA ASN A 176 -6.14 -8.69 -10.84
C ASN A 176 -4.82 -9.50 -10.78
N PRO A 177 -4.82 -10.84 -10.93
CA PRO A 177 -3.61 -11.64 -10.86
C PRO A 177 -2.61 -11.36 -12.00
N GLN A 178 -3.05 -10.82 -13.15
CA GLN A 178 -2.20 -10.46 -14.29
C GLN A 178 -1.59 -9.06 -14.17
N GLY A 179 -2.13 -8.19 -13.29
CA GLY A 179 -1.71 -6.80 -13.14
C GLY A 179 -0.21 -6.58 -12.94
N PRO A 180 0.47 -7.39 -12.11
CA PRO A 180 1.91 -7.26 -11.88
C PRO A 180 2.81 -7.60 -13.08
N LEU A 181 2.27 -8.24 -14.12
CA LEU A 181 3.02 -8.54 -15.35
C LEU A 181 3.16 -7.32 -16.29
N ALA A 182 2.46 -6.24 -16.01
CA ALA A 182 2.57 -5.01 -16.78
C ALA A 182 3.92 -4.32 -16.50
N ILE A 183 4.67 -4.05 -17.57
CA ILE A 183 5.98 -3.39 -17.50
C ILE A 183 5.81 -1.92 -17.14
N SER A 184 6.71 -1.41 -16.30
CA SER A 184 6.87 0.01 -15.98
C SER A 184 8.06 0.58 -16.73
N LEU A 185 7.93 1.78 -17.30
CA LEU A 185 9.02 2.48 -17.98
C LEU A 185 9.62 3.59 -17.08
N GLU A 186 8.94 3.92 -16.00
CA GLU A 186 9.43 4.80 -14.94
C GLU A 186 9.37 4.05 -13.61
N GLY A 187 10.40 4.17 -12.82
CA GLY A 187 10.61 3.41 -11.59
C GLY A 187 10.92 1.93 -11.85
N ILE A 188 11.22 1.24 -10.79
CA ILE A 188 11.59 -0.18 -10.83
C ILE A 188 10.39 -1.08 -11.15
N ASN A 189 10.61 -2.16 -11.90
CA ASN A 189 9.57 -3.14 -12.19
C ASN A 189 9.14 -3.95 -10.95
N ALA A 190 7.90 -4.41 -10.99
CA ALA A 190 7.25 -5.14 -9.92
C ALA A 190 8.06 -6.35 -9.39
N ALA A 191 8.75 -7.06 -10.28
CA ALA A 191 9.53 -8.26 -9.96
C ALA A 191 10.91 -7.98 -9.36
N GLN A 192 11.37 -6.74 -9.35
CA GLN A 192 12.77 -6.41 -9.03
C GLN A 192 13.01 -6.09 -7.55
N ILE A 193 11.97 -5.95 -6.73
CA ILE A 193 12.10 -5.64 -5.30
C ILE A 193 11.76 -6.85 -4.47
N ALA A 194 12.73 -7.40 -3.75
CA ALA A 194 12.50 -8.43 -2.76
C ALA A 194 12.09 -7.83 -1.41
N VAL A 195 11.23 -8.53 -0.68
CA VAL A 195 10.84 -8.22 0.71
C VAL A 195 11.23 -9.38 1.62
N PRO A 196 11.36 -9.19 2.95
CA PRO A 196 11.62 -10.29 3.87
C PRO A 196 10.53 -11.37 3.74
N PRO A 197 10.83 -12.65 3.95
CA PRO A 197 9.80 -13.68 3.95
C PRO A 197 8.81 -13.44 5.09
N PRO A 198 7.49 -13.70 4.89
CA PRO A 198 6.52 -13.64 5.96
C PRO A 198 6.78 -14.73 7.00
N PRO A 199 6.39 -14.56 8.28
CA PRO A 199 6.48 -15.60 9.28
C PRO A 199 5.79 -16.90 8.83
N ALA A 200 6.44 -18.05 9.06
CA ALA A 200 5.89 -19.35 8.70
C ALA A 200 4.68 -19.70 9.58
N LEU A 201 3.74 -20.49 9.06
CA LEU A 201 2.49 -20.89 9.71
C LEU A 201 2.68 -21.41 11.15
N ALA A 202 3.69 -22.26 11.37
CA ALA A 202 3.96 -22.91 12.67
C ALA A 202 4.88 -22.08 13.59
N SER A 203 5.33 -20.88 13.16
CA SER A 203 6.31 -20.09 13.93
C SER A 203 5.68 -19.39 15.12
N ALA A 204 6.49 -19.12 16.15
CA ALA A 204 6.10 -18.29 17.28
C ALA A 204 5.80 -16.85 16.87
N GLU A 205 6.46 -16.34 15.84
CA GLU A 205 6.18 -15.00 15.30
C GLU A 205 4.78 -14.93 14.66
N ARG A 206 4.37 -15.97 13.89
CA ARG A 206 2.99 -16.04 13.34
C ARG A 206 1.96 -16.16 14.46
N ALA A 207 2.26 -16.92 15.51
CA ALA A 207 1.39 -17.00 16.70
C ALA A 207 1.24 -15.62 17.36
N ALA A 208 2.34 -14.90 17.51
CA ALA A 208 2.32 -13.57 18.13
C ALA A 208 1.48 -12.57 17.30
N GLU A 209 1.59 -12.60 15.98
CA GLU A 209 0.73 -11.80 15.10
C GLU A 209 -0.75 -12.20 15.22
N ALA A 210 -1.06 -13.49 15.31
CA ALA A 210 -2.41 -13.97 15.50
C ALA A 210 -3.02 -13.48 16.82
N VAL A 211 -2.28 -13.62 17.93
CA VAL A 211 -2.70 -13.11 19.26
C VAL A 211 -2.95 -11.60 19.21
N GLU A 212 -2.07 -10.84 18.56
CA GLU A 212 -2.27 -9.40 18.38
C GLU A 212 -3.58 -9.09 17.62
N LEU A 213 -3.89 -9.85 16.58
CA LEU A 213 -5.12 -9.65 15.80
C LEU A 213 -6.39 -9.99 16.58
N TYR A 214 -6.36 -11.03 17.41
CA TYR A 214 -7.45 -11.31 18.33
C TYR A 214 -7.66 -10.17 19.33
N TRP A 215 -6.58 -9.60 19.88
CA TRP A 215 -6.68 -8.42 20.73
C TRP A 215 -7.18 -7.18 19.97
N GLN A 216 -6.76 -6.98 18.74
CA GLN A 216 -7.29 -5.89 17.90
C GLN A 216 -8.80 -6.03 17.66
N ALA A 217 -9.31 -7.26 17.47
CA ALA A 217 -10.74 -7.53 17.36
C ALA A 217 -11.50 -7.22 18.66
N LEU A 218 -10.96 -7.65 19.82
CA LEU A 218 -11.55 -7.43 21.15
C LEU A 218 -11.57 -5.95 21.57
N LEU A 219 -10.59 -5.17 21.09
CA LEU A 219 -10.43 -3.76 21.43
C LEU A 219 -10.93 -2.82 20.32
N ARG A 220 -11.60 -3.36 19.30
CA ARG A 220 -12.00 -2.64 18.09
C ARG A 220 -12.84 -1.39 18.37
N ASP A 221 -13.72 -1.44 19.36
CA ASP A 221 -14.60 -0.33 19.75
C ASP A 221 -14.06 0.54 20.91
N VAL A 222 -12.83 0.26 21.37
CA VAL A 222 -12.19 1.09 22.40
C VAL A 222 -11.68 2.39 21.75
N PRO A 223 -11.99 3.55 22.32
CA PRO A 223 -11.45 4.83 21.86
C PRO A 223 -9.91 4.82 21.87
N LEU A 224 -9.31 5.36 20.80
CA LEU A 224 -7.84 5.44 20.66
C LEU A 224 -7.20 6.24 21.80
N SER A 225 -7.90 7.27 22.33
CA SER A 225 -7.45 8.03 23.48
C SER A 225 -7.35 7.17 24.75
N LYS A 226 -8.27 6.21 24.93
CA LYS A 226 -8.24 5.27 26.06
C LYS A 226 -7.24 4.13 25.84
N LEU A 227 -6.96 3.79 24.59
CA LEU A 227 -5.95 2.79 24.26
C LEU A 227 -4.56 3.23 24.71
N GLN A 228 -4.21 4.51 24.55
CA GLN A 228 -2.87 5.05 24.79
C GLN A 228 -2.63 5.62 26.19
N ASN A 229 -3.62 6.32 26.70
CA ASN A 229 -3.46 7.16 27.91
C ASN A 229 -4.12 6.55 29.14
N ASN A 230 -4.91 5.49 28.99
CA ASN A 230 -5.67 4.94 30.09
C ASN A 230 -5.06 3.62 30.58
N THR A 231 -4.33 3.70 31.68
CA THR A 231 -3.82 2.56 32.43
C THR A 231 -4.92 1.79 33.19
N ASP A 232 -6.18 2.27 33.17
CA ASP A 232 -7.27 1.73 33.96
C ASP A 232 -8.20 0.81 33.14
N ASN A 233 -8.03 0.71 31.81
CA ASN A 233 -8.83 -0.18 30.99
C ASN A 233 -8.34 -1.62 31.12
N PRO A 234 -9.10 -2.53 31.75
CA PRO A 234 -8.64 -3.89 32.04
C PRO A 234 -8.35 -4.70 30.77
N LYS A 235 -9.08 -4.48 29.67
CA LYS A 235 -8.81 -5.17 28.39
C LYS A 235 -7.52 -4.68 27.73
N VAL A 236 -7.20 -3.37 27.82
CA VAL A 236 -5.93 -2.83 27.32
C VAL A 236 -4.77 -3.39 28.12
N LEU A 237 -4.88 -3.42 29.45
CA LEU A 237 -3.85 -3.99 30.31
C LEU A 237 -3.64 -5.49 30.07
N ALA A 238 -4.72 -6.24 29.89
CA ALA A 238 -4.66 -7.67 29.55
C ALA A 238 -3.98 -7.90 28.19
N ALA A 239 -4.26 -7.07 27.18
CA ALA A 239 -3.60 -7.14 25.89
C ALA A 239 -2.08 -6.86 26.00
N VAL A 240 -1.71 -5.83 26.75
CA VAL A 240 -0.29 -5.50 27.01
C VAL A 240 0.41 -6.65 27.72
N GLU A 241 -0.21 -7.21 28.76
CA GLU A 241 0.36 -8.34 29.51
C GLU A 241 0.53 -9.57 28.62
N ASP A 242 -0.51 -9.93 27.85
CA ASP A 242 -0.52 -11.11 26.99
C ASP A 242 0.54 -11.02 25.89
N LEU A 243 0.62 -9.87 25.19
CA LEU A 243 1.64 -9.63 24.16
C LEU A 243 3.08 -9.64 24.72
N ASN A 244 3.27 -9.25 25.98
CA ASN A 244 4.58 -9.32 26.64
C ASN A 244 5.00 -10.75 27.02
N LYS A 245 4.08 -11.72 27.06
CA LYS A 245 4.39 -13.14 27.34
C LYS A 245 4.83 -13.89 26.09
N LEU A 246 4.52 -13.36 24.89
CA LEU A 246 4.83 -14.01 23.62
C LEU A 246 6.33 -13.96 23.32
N SER A 247 6.88 -15.10 22.93
CA SER A 247 8.33 -15.26 22.72
C SER A 247 8.86 -14.48 21.52
N ALA A 248 8.02 -14.23 20.50
CA ALA A 248 8.44 -13.65 19.22
C ALA A 248 7.58 -12.47 18.77
N PHE A 249 6.97 -11.72 19.70
CA PHE A 249 6.23 -10.51 19.32
C PHE A 249 7.14 -9.41 18.79
N ARG A 250 6.84 -8.89 17.57
CA ARG A 250 7.63 -7.92 16.81
C ARG A 250 7.01 -6.51 16.71
N GLY A 251 5.92 -6.25 17.43
CA GLY A 251 5.39 -4.89 17.55
C GLY A 251 6.32 -3.98 18.37
N PRO A 252 6.11 -2.64 18.29
CA PRO A 252 6.90 -1.67 19.02
C PRO A 252 6.91 -1.92 20.54
N LYS A 253 8.07 -1.66 21.13
CA LYS A 253 8.32 -1.81 22.56
C LYS A 253 9.01 -0.56 23.10
N GLN A 254 8.73 -0.22 24.35
CA GLN A 254 9.44 0.79 25.11
C GLN A 254 10.21 0.07 26.23
N ASN A 255 11.52 0.29 26.33
CA ASN A 255 12.38 -0.42 27.27
C ASN A 255 12.22 -1.96 27.23
N GLY A 256 12.10 -2.52 26.03
CA GLY A 256 11.95 -3.95 25.79
C GLY A 256 10.55 -4.52 26.06
N ARG A 257 9.57 -3.73 26.45
CA ARG A 257 8.21 -4.14 26.78
C ARG A 257 7.16 -3.42 25.92
N VAL A 258 6.08 -4.14 25.59
CA VAL A 258 4.85 -3.53 25.09
C VAL A 258 4.23 -2.73 26.24
N THR A 259 3.77 -1.54 25.93
CA THR A 259 3.08 -0.62 26.85
C THR A 259 1.78 -0.14 26.17
N PRO A 260 0.84 0.47 26.89
CA PRO A 260 -0.34 1.07 26.26
C PRO A 260 0.02 2.07 25.14
N GLN A 261 1.12 2.83 25.30
CA GLN A 261 1.59 3.81 24.30
C GLN A 261 2.13 3.16 23.03
N THR A 262 2.68 1.93 23.12
CA THR A 262 3.22 1.20 21.97
C THR A 262 2.23 0.19 21.39
N LEU A 263 1.12 -0.09 22.09
CA LEU A 263 0.12 -1.07 21.69
C LEU A 263 -0.44 -0.73 20.30
N PHE A 264 -0.39 -1.69 19.39
CA PHE A 264 -0.85 -1.59 18.00
C PHE A 264 -0.20 -0.46 17.16
N ARG A 265 0.92 0.13 17.61
CA ARG A 265 1.70 1.03 16.75
C ARG A 265 2.39 0.23 15.64
N GLY A 266 2.62 0.88 14.50
CA GLY A 266 3.24 0.24 13.35
C GLY A 266 4.77 0.16 13.43
N SER A 267 5.34 -0.65 12.54
CA SER A 267 6.79 -0.84 12.34
C SER A 267 7.07 -1.09 10.86
N VAL A 268 8.34 -1.09 10.45
CA VAL A 268 8.79 -1.41 9.10
C VAL A 268 9.75 -2.61 9.15
N ASN A 269 9.59 -3.52 8.19
CA ASN A 269 10.44 -4.70 8.04
C ASN A 269 11.26 -4.59 6.76
N TYR A 270 12.57 -4.47 6.90
CA TYR A 270 13.52 -4.49 5.79
C TYR A 270 14.18 -5.86 5.66
N VAL A 271 14.67 -6.17 4.46
CA VAL A 271 15.60 -7.29 4.26
C VAL A 271 16.90 -6.96 5.00
N GLY A 272 17.28 -7.81 5.92
CA GLY A 272 18.54 -7.75 6.64
C GLY A 272 19.61 -8.64 6.04
N SER A 273 20.75 -8.77 6.71
CA SER A 273 21.84 -9.65 6.28
C SER A 273 21.41 -11.11 6.23
N GLY A 274 21.81 -11.84 5.17
CA GLY A 274 21.47 -13.25 5.01
C GLY A 274 19.97 -13.54 4.90
N SER A 275 19.19 -12.63 4.30
CA SER A 275 17.73 -12.73 4.18
C SER A 275 16.96 -12.69 5.52
N SER A 276 17.60 -12.28 6.61
CA SER A 276 16.92 -12.02 7.88
C SER A 276 15.98 -10.81 7.77
N THR A 277 15.11 -10.64 8.75
CA THR A 277 14.24 -9.46 8.84
C THR A 277 14.81 -8.44 9.82
N ARG A 278 15.02 -7.19 9.38
CA ARG A 278 15.39 -6.06 10.22
C ARG A 278 14.15 -5.25 10.57
N TYR A 279 13.81 -5.19 11.85
CA TYR A 279 12.63 -4.48 12.38
C TYR A 279 13.01 -3.06 12.79
N VAL A 280 12.23 -2.08 12.35
CA VAL A 280 12.47 -0.66 12.61
C VAL A 280 11.17 0.04 12.98
N ILE A 281 11.25 0.98 13.92
CA ILE A 281 10.16 1.91 14.21
C ILE A 281 10.52 3.24 13.55
N PRO A 282 9.74 3.72 12.57
CA PRO A 282 10.06 4.98 11.91
C PRO A 282 9.99 6.17 12.87
N PRO A 283 10.82 7.20 12.67
CA PRO A 283 10.78 8.43 13.47
C PRO A 283 9.38 9.05 13.49
N GLY A 284 8.92 9.50 14.65
CA GLY A 284 7.61 10.12 14.85
C GLY A 284 6.45 9.15 15.09
N VAL A 285 6.61 7.84 14.80
CA VAL A 285 5.50 6.87 14.94
C VAL A 285 5.05 6.71 16.40
N LEU A 286 5.96 6.79 17.37
CA LEU A 286 5.63 6.72 18.79
C LEU A 286 5.34 8.09 19.41
N ASP A 287 5.51 9.18 18.67
CA ASP A 287 5.36 10.53 19.19
C ASP A 287 3.90 10.99 19.14
N GLY A 288 3.42 11.56 20.23
CA GLY A 288 2.12 12.17 20.33
C GLY A 288 0.93 11.22 20.08
N PRO A 289 -0.18 11.73 19.48
CA PRO A 289 -1.40 10.98 19.27
C PRO A 289 -1.21 9.74 18.40
N TYR A 290 -2.12 8.77 18.53
CA TYR A 290 -2.11 7.56 17.72
C TYR A 290 -2.28 7.84 16.23
N LEU A 291 -3.22 8.73 15.91
CA LEU A 291 -3.54 9.11 14.53
C LEU A 291 -2.59 10.19 14.03
N SER A 292 -2.23 10.08 12.78
CA SER A 292 -1.57 11.16 12.04
C SER A 292 -2.49 12.36 11.91
N GLN A 293 -1.92 13.57 12.00
CA GLN A 293 -2.62 14.83 11.78
C GLN A 293 -3.27 14.92 10.40
N PHE A 294 -2.69 14.27 9.40
CA PHE A 294 -3.25 14.21 8.05
C PHE A 294 -4.57 13.42 7.94
N LEU A 295 -4.99 12.71 8.98
CA LEU A 295 -6.31 12.07 9.10
C LEU A 295 -7.34 12.95 9.82
N LEU A 296 -6.93 14.04 10.43
CA LEU A 296 -7.76 14.87 11.32
C LEU A 296 -7.95 16.30 10.81
N LEU A 297 -7.01 16.81 10.01
CA LEU A 297 -7.08 18.18 9.50
C LEU A 297 -8.03 18.28 8.30
N THR A 298 -8.78 19.38 8.23
CA THR A 298 -9.61 19.72 7.06
C THR A 298 -8.74 19.88 5.83
N ILE A 299 -9.15 19.28 4.71
CA ILE A 299 -8.41 19.31 3.46
C ILE A 299 -8.90 20.52 2.63
N PRO A 300 -8.05 21.52 2.36
CA PRO A 300 -8.40 22.61 1.47
C PRO A 300 -8.42 22.13 0.01
N TRP A 301 -9.45 22.51 -0.74
CA TRP A 301 -9.60 22.14 -2.15
C TRP A 301 -10.00 23.37 -2.98
N GLY A 302 -9.04 24.22 -3.30
CA GLY A 302 -9.29 25.50 -3.96
C GLY A 302 -10.19 26.39 -3.12
N THR A 303 -11.38 26.73 -3.62
CA THR A 303 -12.41 27.52 -2.90
C THR A 303 -13.31 26.67 -1.99
N GLN A 304 -13.09 25.35 -1.95
CA GLN A 304 -13.84 24.39 -1.15
C GLN A 304 -12.96 23.75 -0.09
N SER A 305 -13.57 22.98 0.81
CA SER A 305 -12.85 22.14 1.75
C SER A 305 -13.51 20.77 1.84
N VAL A 306 -12.69 19.72 2.08
CA VAL A 306 -13.18 18.38 2.38
C VAL A 306 -13.07 18.15 3.88
N SER A 307 -14.19 17.84 4.50
CA SER A 307 -14.25 17.52 5.92
C SER A 307 -13.53 16.19 6.20
N PRO A 308 -12.74 16.09 7.30
CA PRO A 308 -12.17 14.83 7.75
C PRO A 308 -13.16 13.92 8.49
N LEU A 309 -14.40 14.35 8.66
CA LEU A 309 -15.46 13.53 9.26
C LEU A 309 -15.83 12.39 8.30
N ILE A 310 -15.79 11.17 8.79
CA ILE A 310 -16.08 9.97 8.02
C ILE A 310 -17.37 9.29 8.51
N ARG A 311 -18.00 8.54 7.62
CA ARG A 311 -19.02 7.58 8.02
C ARG A 311 -18.34 6.44 8.77
N THR A 312 -18.86 6.07 9.93
CA THR A 312 -18.29 5.06 10.81
C THR A 312 -19.29 3.93 11.09
N ALA A 313 -18.78 2.71 11.17
CA ALA A 313 -19.60 1.58 11.59
C ALA A 313 -20.02 1.68 13.06
N LEU A 314 -21.23 1.25 13.38
CA LEU A 314 -21.66 1.14 14.78
C LEU A 314 -20.81 0.11 15.54
N PRO A 315 -20.60 0.28 16.85
CA PRO A 315 -19.96 -0.72 17.68
C PRO A 315 -20.62 -2.09 17.57
N GLY A 316 -19.82 -3.16 17.73
CA GLY A 316 -20.32 -4.53 17.68
C GLY A 316 -20.64 -5.06 16.27
N ASN A 317 -20.29 -4.34 15.21
CA ASN A 317 -20.34 -4.86 13.84
C ASN A 317 -19.15 -5.80 13.61
N ASP A 318 -19.31 -7.07 14.01
CA ASP A 318 -18.32 -8.12 13.85
C ASP A 318 -18.93 -9.28 13.07
N PHE A 319 -18.16 -9.79 12.12
CA PHE A 319 -18.61 -10.75 11.10
C PHE A 319 -17.76 -12.02 11.10
N LEU A 320 -18.22 -13.03 10.38
CA LEU A 320 -17.59 -14.34 10.22
C LEU A 320 -17.39 -15.07 11.58
N LEU A 321 -18.36 -14.90 12.47
CA LEU A 321 -18.37 -15.51 13.80
C LEU A 321 -18.90 -16.95 13.77
N ASN A 322 -19.55 -17.37 12.69
CA ASN A 322 -20.05 -18.71 12.47
C ASN A 322 -19.23 -19.42 11.41
N PHE A 323 -18.91 -20.71 11.65
CA PHE A 323 -18.05 -21.48 10.75
C PHE A 323 -18.64 -21.66 9.34
N GLN A 324 -19.96 -21.83 9.20
CA GLN A 324 -20.58 -21.97 7.89
C GLN A 324 -20.55 -20.65 7.10
N GLU A 325 -20.79 -19.52 7.77
CA GLU A 325 -20.61 -18.19 7.19
C GLU A 325 -19.17 -17.98 6.75
N TRP A 326 -18.21 -18.28 7.62
CA TRP A 326 -16.78 -18.21 7.32
C TRP A 326 -16.42 -19.07 6.10
N LEU A 327 -16.90 -20.32 6.04
CA LEU A 327 -16.63 -21.25 4.95
C LEU A 327 -17.25 -20.77 3.62
N ALA A 328 -18.47 -20.23 3.65
CA ALA A 328 -19.08 -19.65 2.47
C ALA A 328 -18.24 -18.52 1.89
N ILE A 329 -17.69 -17.65 2.77
CA ILE A 329 -16.81 -16.57 2.37
C ILE A 329 -15.46 -17.09 1.84
N GLN A 330 -14.86 -18.14 2.41
CA GLN A 330 -13.64 -18.76 1.86
C GLN A 330 -13.87 -19.25 0.42
N ASN A 331 -15.02 -19.84 0.13
CA ASN A 331 -15.43 -20.28 -1.20
C ASN A 331 -15.77 -19.14 -2.18
N GLY A 332 -15.65 -17.89 -1.79
CA GLY A 332 -16.01 -16.75 -2.67
C GLY A 332 -17.51 -16.46 -2.71
N GLY A 333 -18.27 -16.92 -1.75
CA GLY A 333 -19.69 -16.58 -1.56
C GLY A 333 -19.89 -15.27 -0.79
N SER A 334 -21.13 -15.04 -0.33
CA SER A 334 -21.57 -13.88 0.47
C SER A 334 -22.04 -14.31 1.85
N SER A 335 -21.82 -13.46 2.86
CA SER A 335 -22.42 -13.65 4.19
C SER A 335 -23.90 -13.26 4.25
N GLY A 336 -24.40 -12.54 3.26
CA GLY A 336 -25.74 -11.94 3.27
C GLY A 336 -25.90 -10.80 4.29
N LYS A 337 -24.82 -10.40 4.97
CA LYS A 337 -24.81 -9.34 5.99
C LYS A 337 -24.26 -8.02 5.44
N SER A 338 -24.57 -6.92 6.11
CA SER A 338 -24.06 -5.59 5.80
C SER A 338 -23.64 -4.85 7.06
N ILE A 339 -22.74 -3.90 6.91
CA ILE A 339 -22.31 -3.02 7.99
C ILE A 339 -23.45 -2.05 8.32
N LYS A 340 -23.74 -1.91 9.62
CA LYS A 340 -24.64 -0.86 10.13
C LYS A 340 -23.79 0.37 10.47
N TYR A 341 -24.17 1.50 9.92
CA TYR A 341 -23.44 2.76 10.09
C TYR A 341 -24.11 3.69 11.08
N ASP A 342 -23.28 4.51 11.76
CA ASP A 342 -23.74 5.63 12.53
C ASP A 342 -24.39 6.65 11.57
N PRO A 343 -25.58 7.20 11.88
CA PRO A 343 -26.20 8.23 11.06
C PRO A 343 -25.42 9.55 11.05
N LYS A 344 -24.51 9.76 12.01
CA LYS A 344 -23.64 10.94 12.09
C LYS A 344 -22.21 10.60 11.71
N ASN A 345 -21.66 11.37 10.78
CA ASN A 345 -20.23 11.32 10.49
C ASN A 345 -19.44 11.89 11.69
N ARG A 346 -18.29 11.28 11.96
CA ARG A 346 -17.37 11.69 13.04
C ARG A 346 -15.92 11.52 12.65
N TYR A 347 -15.02 12.07 13.43
CA TYR A 347 -13.59 11.81 13.28
C TYR A 347 -13.27 10.35 13.59
N ILE A 348 -12.21 9.82 12.97
CA ILE A 348 -11.62 8.54 13.36
C ILE A 348 -11.30 8.63 14.85
N SER A 349 -11.92 7.81 15.67
CA SER A 349 -11.77 7.86 17.13
C SER A 349 -11.57 6.51 17.79
N THR A 350 -11.83 5.41 17.06
CA THR A 350 -11.68 4.03 17.55
C THR A 350 -10.77 3.22 16.62
N VAL A 351 -10.35 2.04 17.10
CA VAL A 351 -9.63 1.05 16.30
C VAL A 351 -10.49 0.62 15.09
N ARG A 352 -11.81 0.45 15.27
CA ARG A 352 -12.77 0.13 14.20
C ARG A 352 -12.77 1.18 13.10
N ASP A 353 -12.86 2.45 13.48
CA ASP A 353 -12.92 3.56 12.51
C ASP A 353 -11.65 3.61 11.65
N LEU A 354 -10.48 3.44 12.27
CA LEU A 354 -9.22 3.41 11.54
C LEU A 354 -9.14 2.19 10.62
N GLY A 355 -9.63 1.03 11.07
CA GLY A 355 -9.72 -0.17 10.25
C GLY A 355 -10.58 0.05 9.02
N GLU A 356 -11.76 0.63 9.19
CA GLU A 356 -12.69 0.94 8.09
C GLU A 356 -12.10 1.98 7.13
N TYR A 357 -11.52 3.05 7.66
CA TYR A 357 -10.87 4.06 6.82
C TYR A 357 -9.70 3.48 6.01
N ALA A 358 -8.88 2.62 6.61
CA ALA A 358 -7.80 1.95 5.90
C ALA A 358 -8.32 0.92 4.86
N HIS A 359 -9.57 0.45 4.98
CA HIS A 359 -10.18 -0.48 4.03
C HIS A 359 -10.86 0.23 2.86
N ILE A 360 -11.73 1.19 3.14
CA ILE A 360 -12.50 1.91 2.12
C ILE A 360 -11.65 2.98 1.45
N GLY A 361 -10.79 3.66 2.23
CA GLY A 361 -9.95 4.74 1.78
C GLY A 361 -10.64 6.11 1.82
N GLY A 362 -9.87 7.12 1.41
CA GLY A 362 -10.28 8.51 1.31
C GLY A 362 -9.25 9.29 0.48
N PRO A 363 -9.36 10.60 0.33
CA PRO A 363 -8.41 11.42 -0.42
C PRO A 363 -7.07 11.63 0.33
N THR A 364 -6.58 10.62 1.04
CA THR A 364 -5.57 10.68 2.09
C THR A 364 -4.27 11.36 1.65
N TYR A 365 -3.64 10.87 0.58
CA TYR A 365 -2.32 11.37 0.16
C TYR A 365 -2.44 12.65 -0.63
N LEU A 366 -3.47 12.75 -1.46
CA LEU A 366 -3.86 14.00 -2.10
C LEU A 366 -4.24 15.04 -1.03
N GLY A 367 -5.02 14.64 -0.03
CA GLY A 367 -5.39 15.49 1.11
C GLY A 367 -4.16 15.97 1.87
N ALA A 368 -3.22 15.07 2.21
CA ALA A 368 -1.98 15.45 2.86
C ALA A 368 -1.17 16.45 2.02
N SER A 369 -1.09 16.24 0.70
CA SER A 369 -0.41 17.19 -0.21
C SER A 369 -1.04 18.57 -0.21
N LEU A 370 -2.38 18.64 -0.18
CA LEU A 370 -3.14 19.88 -0.15
C LEU A 370 -3.01 20.59 1.20
N ILE A 371 -3.04 19.85 2.30
CA ILE A 371 -2.80 20.39 3.65
C ILE A 371 -1.40 20.99 3.73
N LEU A 372 -0.37 20.25 3.32
CA LEU A 372 1.02 20.72 3.34
C LEU A 372 1.21 21.99 2.49
N ASN A 373 0.61 22.01 1.30
CA ASN A 373 0.70 23.19 0.42
C ASN A 373 0.00 24.43 0.96
N SER A 374 -1.03 24.29 1.82
CA SER A 374 -1.86 25.40 2.27
C SER A 374 -1.58 25.87 3.70
N ASN A 375 -0.95 25.05 4.54
CA ASN A 375 -0.65 25.40 5.93
C ASN A 375 0.70 26.12 6.12
N GLY A 376 1.33 26.56 5.03
CA GLY A 376 2.62 27.25 5.06
C GLY A 376 3.83 26.31 5.20
N THR A 377 3.69 25.00 4.97
CA THR A 377 4.84 24.08 5.01
C THR A 377 5.87 24.48 3.95
N PRO A 378 7.13 24.75 4.33
CA PRO A 378 8.17 25.02 3.36
C PRO A 378 8.39 23.86 2.41
N LEU A 379 8.83 24.15 1.19
CA LEU A 379 9.35 23.15 0.28
C LEU A 379 10.65 22.54 0.84
N ASN A 380 10.95 21.31 0.43
CA ASN A 380 12.19 20.63 0.80
C ASN A 380 13.39 21.54 0.50
N PRO A 381 14.35 21.72 1.44
CA PRO A 381 15.51 22.60 1.24
C PRO A 381 16.36 22.29 0.01
N GLY A 382 16.28 21.05 -0.52
CA GLY A 382 16.91 20.63 -1.76
C GLY A 382 16.20 21.08 -3.03
N ASN A 383 14.95 21.58 -2.93
CA ASN A 383 14.19 22.04 -4.09
C ASN A 383 14.90 23.22 -4.78
N PRO A 384 15.13 23.17 -6.11
CA PRO A 384 15.92 24.17 -6.83
C PRO A 384 15.33 25.59 -6.75
N TYR A 385 14.03 25.71 -6.59
CA TYR A 385 13.35 27.01 -6.53
C TYR A 385 13.42 27.68 -5.15
N VAL A 386 13.75 26.98 -4.08
CA VAL A 386 13.91 27.56 -2.73
C VAL A 386 15.03 28.61 -2.71
N ARG A 387 16.08 28.42 -3.52
CA ARG A 387 17.24 29.34 -3.60
C ARG A 387 17.25 30.17 -4.88
N SER A 388 16.25 30.07 -5.73
CA SER A 388 16.17 30.87 -6.96
C SER A 388 15.93 32.35 -6.64
N LYS A 389 16.69 33.22 -7.32
CA LYS A 389 16.57 34.69 -7.18
C LYS A 389 15.49 35.29 -8.07
N THR A 390 15.07 34.55 -9.11
CA THR A 390 14.22 35.09 -10.19
C THR A 390 13.03 34.24 -10.53
N GLN A 391 12.94 33.02 -9.98
CA GLN A 391 11.91 32.03 -10.32
C GLN A 391 11.31 31.42 -9.08
N ILE A 392 10.05 31.01 -9.18
CA ILE A 392 9.36 30.18 -8.19
C ILE A 392 8.90 28.89 -8.87
N GLY A 393 8.92 27.79 -8.15
CA GLY A 393 8.28 26.54 -8.59
C GLY A 393 6.77 26.77 -8.71
N SER A 394 6.18 26.29 -9.81
CA SER A 394 4.75 26.36 -10.06
C SER A 394 4.31 25.05 -10.76
N ASN A 395 3.19 25.04 -11.44
CA ASN A 395 2.47 23.84 -11.89
C ASN A 395 3.26 22.86 -12.78
N ALA A 396 4.38 23.26 -13.39
CA ALA A 396 5.13 22.42 -14.32
C ALA A 396 6.08 21.46 -13.60
N THR A 397 7.03 21.99 -12.79
CA THR A 397 8.00 21.21 -12.04
C THR A 397 8.06 21.66 -10.58
N PHE A 398 8.40 20.76 -9.66
CA PHE A 398 8.63 21.01 -8.23
C PHE A 398 7.49 21.73 -7.48
N ALA A 399 6.22 21.57 -7.94
CA ALA A 399 5.06 22.14 -7.28
C ALA A 399 3.83 21.21 -7.37
N LEU A 400 2.68 21.68 -6.90
CA LEU A 400 1.47 20.90 -6.61
C LEU A 400 1.07 19.93 -7.74
N GLY A 401 0.95 20.43 -8.99
CA GLY A 401 0.55 19.58 -10.11
C GLY A 401 1.52 18.45 -10.41
N HIS A 402 2.82 18.74 -10.32
CA HIS A 402 3.88 17.77 -10.55
C HIS A 402 3.90 16.66 -9.49
N PHE A 403 3.96 17.02 -8.21
CA PHE A 403 4.00 15.96 -7.19
C PHE A 403 2.68 15.20 -7.04
N GLN A 404 1.52 15.79 -7.37
CA GLN A 404 0.27 15.05 -7.47
C GLN A 404 0.29 14.02 -8.59
N ALA A 405 0.87 14.33 -9.74
CA ALA A 405 1.08 13.36 -10.81
C ALA A 405 1.96 12.19 -10.33
N LEU A 406 3.06 12.49 -9.60
CA LEU A 406 3.93 11.47 -9.03
C LEU A 406 3.26 10.62 -7.96
N LEU A 407 2.39 11.18 -7.10
CA LEU A 407 1.62 10.40 -6.13
C LEU A 407 0.75 9.33 -6.81
N ASN A 408 0.06 9.68 -7.90
CA ASN A 408 -0.76 8.75 -8.66
C ASN A 408 0.09 7.71 -9.40
N LEU A 409 1.20 8.14 -10.01
CA LEU A 409 2.14 7.26 -10.69
C LEU A 409 2.75 6.26 -9.70
N GLY A 410 3.26 6.73 -8.56
CA GLY A 410 3.82 5.90 -7.49
C GLY A 410 2.80 4.88 -6.97
N SER A 411 1.56 5.31 -6.73
CA SER A 411 0.46 4.41 -6.33
C SER A 411 0.21 3.30 -7.33
N SER A 412 0.22 3.61 -8.64
CA SER A 412 0.06 2.61 -9.69
C SER A 412 1.23 1.62 -9.74
N ARG A 413 2.47 2.10 -9.56
CA ARG A 413 3.68 1.25 -9.61
C ARG A 413 3.74 0.32 -8.40
N VAL A 414 3.53 0.85 -7.21
CA VAL A 414 3.65 0.07 -5.97
C VAL A 414 2.58 -1.02 -5.84
N ILE A 415 1.38 -0.79 -6.37
CA ILE A 415 0.34 -1.84 -6.37
C ILE A 415 0.78 -3.01 -7.25
N ARG A 416 1.41 -2.79 -8.40
CA ARG A 416 1.97 -3.88 -9.21
C ARG A 416 3.04 -4.66 -8.44
N ALA A 417 3.97 -3.96 -7.76
CA ALA A 417 5.00 -4.59 -6.95
C ALA A 417 4.41 -5.42 -5.78
N SER A 418 3.41 -4.86 -5.07
CA SER A 418 2.70 -5.60 -4.02
C SER A 418 1.98 -6.83 -4.56
N TYR A 419 1.33 -6.75 -5.73
CA TYR A 419 0.64 -7.88 -6.33
C TYR A 419 1.59 -8.93 -6.91
N TRP A 420 2.81 -8.54 -7.34
CA TRP A 420 3.86 -9.49 -7.65
C TRP A 420 4.19 -10.36 -6.43
N GLN A 421 4.42 -9.73 -5.26
CA GLN A 421 4.66 -10.47 -4.02
C GLN A 421 3.48 -11.40 -3.66
N LYS A 422 2.24 -10.95 -3.89
CA LYS A 422 1.03 -11.70 -3.56
C LYS A 422 0.83 -12.95 -4.40
N TYR A 423 1.02 -12.85 -5.72
CA TYR A 423 0.67 -13.92 -6.65
C TYR A 423 1.87 -14.74 -7.10
N TYR A 424 3.02 -14.10 -7.31
CA TYR A 424 4.16 -14.77 -7.95
C TYR A 424 5.23 -15.21 -6.97
N VAL A 425 5.19 -14.73 -5.72
CA VAL A 425 6.21 -15.08 -4.71
C VAL A 425 5.62 -15.80 -3.51
N HIS A 426 4.79 -15.13 -2.69
CA HIS A 426 4.52 -15.60 -1.33
C HIS A 426 3.21 -16.37 -1.17
N ARG A 427 2.16 -16.04 -1.89
CA ARG A 427 0.79 -16.61 -1.76
C ARG A 427 0.38 -16.93 -0.31
N THR A 428 0.68 -16.01 0.61
CA THR A 428 0.55 -16.19 2.06
C THR A 428 -0.91 -16.21 2.51
N LEU A 429 -1.23 -17.14 3.41
CA LEU A 429 -2.51 -17.27 4.09
C LEU A 429 -2.99 -15.97 4.74
N ARG A 430 -4.29 -15.68 4.66
CA ARG A 430 -4.95 -14.58 5.37
C ARG A 430 -5.16 -14.90 6.85
N PRO A 431 -5.15 -13.89 7.75
CA PRO A 431 -5.48 -14.10 9.17
C PRO A 431 -6.83 -14.74 9.41
N GLU A 432 -7.80 -14.36 8.62
CA GLU A 432 -9.16 -14.92 8.63
C GLU A 432 -9.16 -16.44 8.38
N ALA A 433 -8.39 -16.91 7.38
CA ALA A 433 -8.27 -18.33 7.10
C ALA A 433 -7.49 -19.06 8.21
N PHE A 434 -6.46 -18.43 8.80
CA PHE A 434 -5.77 -18.95 9.98
C PHE A 434 -6.73 -19.13 11.17
N GLY A 435 -7.66 -18.20 11.40
CA GLY A 435 -8.72 -18.33 12.40
C GLY A 435 -9.57 -19.61 12.21
N GLY A 436 -9.82 -20.00 10.95
CA GLY A 436 -10.49 -21.28 10.63
C GLY A 436 -9.65 -22.50 11.04
N LEU A 437 -8.33 -22.46 10.84
CA LEU A 437 -7.43 -23.53 11.31
C LEU A 437 -7.42 -23.63 12.85
N VAL A 438 -7.40 -22.49 13.55
CA VAL A 438 -7.49 -22.44 15.03
C VAL A 438 -8.79 -23.08 15.49
N TYR A 439 -9.93 -22.68 14.90
CA TYR A 439 -11.24 -23.22 15.20
C TYR A 439 -11.31 -24.75 15.03
N ASN A 440 -10.86 -25.27 13.90
CA ASN A 440 -10.89 -26.68 13.59
C ASN A 440 -9.98 -27.50 14.53
N LYS A 441 -8.83 -26.96 14.92
CA LYS A 441 -7.92 -27.64 15.86
C LYS A 441 -8.52 -27.73 17.26
N ILE A 442 -9.15 -26.68 17.78
CA ILE A 442 -9.84 -26.71 19.08
C ILE A 442 -11.06 -27.64 19.05
N ALA A 443 -11.79 -27.64 17.95
CA ALA A 443 -12.95 -28.52 17.75
C ALA A 443 -12.56 -29.99 17.46
N ASN A 444 -11.27 -30.34 17.54
CA ASN A 444 -10.72 -31.67 17.24
C ASN A 444 -11.09 -32.24 15.85
N LYS A 445 -11.36 -31.36 14.87
CA LYS A 445 -11.70 -31.75 13.51
C LYS A 445 -10.45 -32.03 12.65
N ALA A 446 -9.35 -31.34 12.92
CA ALA A 446 -8.07 -31.52 12.24
C ALA A 446 -6.89 -31.10 13.12
N GLN A 447 -5.72 -31.73 12.90
CA GLN A 447 -4.49 -31.40 13.62
C GLN A 447 -3.62 -30.52 12.74
N TYR A 448 -3.56 -29.21 13.05
CA TYR A 448 -2.73 -28.26 12.33
C TYR A 448 -1.51 -27.84 13.17
N PRO A 449 -0.36 -27.57 12.52
CA PRO A 449 0.90 -27.24 13.18
C PRO A 449 0.92 -25.77 13.66
N ILE A 450 -0.09 -25.36 14.40
CA ILE A 450 -0.18 -24.01 14.99
C ILE A 450 0.60 -24.00 16.29
N ASN A 451 1.45 -22.97 16.48
CA ASN A 451 2.22 -22.78 17.71
C ASN A 451 1.30 -22.64 18.93
N SER A 452 1.68 -23.28 20.04
CA SER A 452 0.89 -23.36 21.28
C SER A 452 0.63 -22.00 21.93
N GLU A 453 1.44 -20.98 21.68
CA GLU A 453 1.21 -19.64 22.24
C GLU A 453 -0.16 -19.06 21.86
N VAL A 454 -0.72 -19.42 20.69
CA VAL A 454 -2.08 -19.03 20.31
C VAL A 454 -3.12 -19.57 21.29
N PHE A 455 -3.02 -20.86 21.62
CA PHE A 455 -4.00 -21.56 22.46
C PHE A 455 -3.89 -21.19 23.94
N ASN A 456 -2.69 -20.77 24.37
CA ASN A 456 -2.39 -20.35 25.73
C ASN A 456 -2.66 -18.85 25.97
N SER A 457 -3.05 -18.09 24.94
CA SER A 457 -3.26 -16.66 25.02
C SER A 457 -4.57 -16.28 25.72
N GLN A 458 -4.55 -15.18 26.46
CA GLN A 458 -5.77 -14.57 26.97
C GLN A 458 -6.68 -14.06 25.85
N ALA A 459 -6.09 -13.60 24.72
CA ALA A 459 -6.81 -13.12 23.55
C ALA A 459 -7.81 -14.16 23.03
N LEU A 460 -7.39 -15.42 22.88
CA LEU A 460 -8.25 -16.47 22.36
C LEU A 460 -9.37 -16.84 23.35
N ALA A 461 -9.05 -16.93 24.63
CA ALA A 461 -10.04 -17.20 25.69
C ALA A 461 -11.10 -16.08 25.77
N GLN A 462 -10.67 -14.81 25.73
CA GLN A 462 -11.59 -13.67 25.75
C GLN A 462 -12.41 -13.55 24.46
N THR A 463 -11.86 -13.96 23.31
CA THR A 463 -12.61 -14.04 22.05
C THR A 463 -13.77 -15.02 22.15
N PHE A 464 -13.52 -16.20 22.71
CA PHE A 464 -14.60 -17.16 22.94
C PHE A 464 -15.65 -16.62 23.90
N SER A 465 -15.22 -16.03 25.02
CA SER A 465 -16.13 -15.42 26.00
C SER A 465 -16.99 -14.29 25.40
N THR A 466 -16.43 -13.50 24.49
CA THR A 466 -17.11 -12.33 23.90
C THR A 466 -18.00 -12.70 22.71
N PHE A 467 -17.51 -13.57 21.82
CA PHE A 467 -18.14 -13.85 20.52
C PHE A 467 -18.67 -15.29 20.37
N ASN A 468 -18.47 -16.14 21.38
CA ASN A 468 -18.82 -17.57 21.36
C ASN A 468 -18.21 -18.31 20.16
N THR A 469 -16.99 -17.97 19.78
CA THR A 469 -16.25 -18.59 18.67
C THR A 469 -14.74 -18.46 18.87
N TYR A 470 -13.99 -19.37 18.24
CA TYR A 470 -12.52 -19.30 18.12
C TYR A 470 -12.07 -18.79 16.73
N LEU A 471 -13.03 -18.48 15.84
CA LEU A 471 -12.72 -17.78 14.58
C LEU A 471 -12.20 -16.37 14.89
N LEU A 472 -11.37 -15.83 14.02
CA LEU A 472 -10.93 -14.43 14.14
C LEU A 472 -12.06 -13.50 13.68
N PRO A 473 -12.67 -12.69 14.57
CA PRO A 473 -13.75 -11.78 14.20
C PRO A 473 -13.30 -10.77 13.15
N GLN A 474 -14.08 -10.60 12.09
CA GLN A 474 -13.81 -9.67 10.99
C GLN A 474 -14.60 -8.39 11.14
N ALA A 475 -14.03 -7.24 10.74
CA ALA A 475 -14.76 -5.97 10.69
C ALA A 475 -15.69 -5.85 9.46
N TYR A 476 -15.51 -6.73 8.47
CA TYR A 476 -16.22 -6.66 7.18
C TYR A 476 -16.96 -7.94 6.89
N PRO A 477 -18.23 -7.85 6.40
CA PRO A 477 -19.05 -9.02 6.11
C PRO A 477 -18.52 -9.88 4.96
N GLU A 478 -17.76 -9.30 4.04
CA GLU A 478 -17.09 -9.97 2.94
C GLU A 478 -15.74 -10.57 3.35
N GLY A 479 -15.22 -10.27 4.54
CA GLY A 479 -13.91 -10.67 5.02
C GLY A 479 -12.75 -10.05 4.19
N ALA A 480 -11.65 -10.79 4.03
CA ALA A 480 -10.50 -10.32 3.27
C ALA A 480 -10.75 -10.28 1.75
N PRO A 481 -10.01 -9.47 0.97
CA PRO A 481 -10.02 -9.51 -0.49
C PRO A 481 -9.56 -10.86 -1.07
N THR A 482 -10.03 -11.20 -2.29
CA THR A 482 -9.69 -12.44 -3.01
C THR A 482 -8.31 -12.36 -3.67
N HIS A 483 -7.29 -12.15 -2.88
CA HIS A 483 -5.87 -12.22 -3.22
C HIS A 483 -5.05 -12.46 -1.95
N SER A 484 -3.85 -13.00 -2.12
CA SER A 484 -2.93 -13.31 -1.02
C SER A 484 -2.68 -12.12 -0.06
N SER A 485 -2.32 -12.45 1.18
CA SER A 485 -2.11 -11.47 2.25
C SER A 485 -0.87 -10.61 2.02
N TYR A 486 0.27 -11.21 1.76
CA TYR A 486 1.60 -10.61 1.78
C TYR A 486 2.08 -10.20 0.36
N SER A 487 2.55 -8.98 0.17
CA SER A 487 2.66 -7.82 1.04
C SER A 487 1.39 -6.96 1.00
N GLY A 488 1.17 -6.11 2.00
CA GLY A 488 -0.04 -5.30 2.14
C GLY A 488 -0.14 -4.14 1.12
N GLY A 489 -1.05 -4.21 0.14
CA GLY A 489 -1.18 -3.20 -0.91
C GLY A 489 -1.49 -1.79 -0.39
N ALA A 490 -2.39 -1.65 0.58
CA ALA A 490 -2.73 -0.35 1.18
C ALA A 490 -1.53 0.29 1.90
N ALA A 491 -0.74 -0.51 2.63
CA ALA A 491 0.48 -0.04 3.29
C ALA A 491 1.57 0.36 2.28
N ALA A 492 1.73 -0.41 1.20
CA ALA A 492 2.67 -0.06 0.13
C ALA A 492 2.29 1.27 -0.54
N THR A 493 0.98 1.49 -0.81
CA THR A 493 0.48 2.75 -1.35
C THR A 493 0.72 3.90 -0.37
N ALA A 494 0.52 3.69 0.92
CA ALA A 494 0.82 4.70 1.93
C ALA A 494 2.31 5.06 1.91
N ALA A 495 3.20 4.07 1.90
CA ALA A 495 4.64 4.27 1.94
C ALA A 495 5.18 5.03 0.73
N VAL A 496 4.79 4.64 -0.49
CA VAL A 496 5.24 5.34 -1.70
C VAL A 496 4.83 6.81 -1.65
N ASN A 497 3.59 7.10 -1.25
CA ASN A 497 3.09 8.47 -1.24
C ASN A 497 3.74 9.33 -0.14
N VAL A 498 3.88 8.83 1.09
CA VAL A 498 4.53 9.63 2.15
C VAL A 498 6.01 9.86 1.86
N THR A 499 6.69 8.90 1.21
CA THR A 499 8.09 9.07 0.79
C THR A 499 8.21 10.15 -0.28
N LEU A 500 7.31 10.16 -1.26
CA LEU A 500 7.24 11.24 -2.26
C LEU A 500 6.97 12.59 -1.60
N LEU A 501 6.02 12.67 -0.65
CA LEU A 501 5.74 13.93 0.07
C LEU A 501 6.94 14.45 0.86
N LYS A 502 7.71 13.58 1.53
CA LYS A 502 8.97 13.97 2.20
C LYS A 502 10.02 14.50 1.23
N ALA A 503 10.04 14.03 -0.02
CA ALA A 503 10.96 14.52 -1.03
C ALA A 503 10.64 15.95 -1.51
N PHE A 504 9.37 16.39 -1.41
CA PHE A 504 8.93 17.70 -1.89
C PHE A 504 8.75 18.75 -0.80
N PHE A 505 8.45 18.36 0.44
CA PHE A 505 8.23 19.27 1.58
C PHE A 505 9.33 19.14 2.63
N ASP A 506 9.50 20.18 3.44
CA ASP A 506 10.41 20.13 4.59
C ASP A 506 9.85 19.22 5.68
N GLU A 507 10.47 18.06 5.84
CA GLU A 507 10.06 17.05 6.81
C GLU A 507 10.26 17.47 8.27
N ASN A 508 11.10 18.51 8.53
CA ASN A 508 11.36 19.02 9.88
C ASN A 508 10.39 20.11 10.31
N PHE A 509 9.56 20.62 9.40
CA PHE A 509 8.57 21.64 9.73
C PHE A 509 7.59 21.13 10.78
N VAL A 510 7.37 21.92 11.82
CA VAL A 510 6.41 21.61 12.89
C VAL A 510 4.99 21.96 12.42
N ILE A 511 4.09 20.99 12.48
CA ILE A 511 2.69 21.18 12.09
C ILE A 511 2.03 22.21 13.01
N PRO A 512 1.46 23.30 12.47
CA PRO A 512 0.79 24.30 13.28
C PRO A 512 -0.56 23.77 13.81
N SER A 513 -0.88 24.11 15.05
CA SER A 513 -2.19 23.82 15.67
C SER A 513 -2.67 22.37 15.54
N PRO A 514 -1.88 21.39 15.98
CA PRO A 514 -2.26 19.99 15.91
C PRO A 514 -3.48 19.70 16.79
N VAL A 515 -4.27 18.69 16.38
CA VAL A 515 -5.54 18.36 17.02
C VAL A 515 -5.67 16.88 17.37
N VAL A 516 -6.60 16.55 18.24
CA VAL A 516 -7.06 15.18 18.53
C VAL A 516 -8.58 15.13 18.55
N PRO A 517 -9.22 13.99 18.24
CA PRO A 517 -10.65 13.84 18.43
C PRO A 517 -11.04 14.10 19.89
N ASP A 518 -12.13 14.85 20.10
CA ASP A 518 -12.66 15.04 21.45
C ASP A 518 -13.14 13.69 22.01
N PRO A 519 -12.62 13.23 23.15
CA PRO A 519 -13.00 11.94 23.72
C PRO A 519 -14.47 11.86 24.16
N ASN A 520 -15.13 13.00 24.35
CA ASN A 520 -16.53 13.10 24.77
C ASN A 520 -17.48 13.36 23.59
N ASP A 521 -17.01 13.98 22.52
CA ASP A 521 -17.79 14.27 21.31
C ASP A 521 -16.90 14.07 20.06
N PRO A 522 -16.81 12.87 19.51
CA PRO A 522 -15.97 12.58 18.36
C PRO A 522 -16.42 13.26 17.04
N THR A 523 -17.49 14.06 17.07
CA THR A 523 -17.82 14.95 15.94
C THR A 523 -16.97 16.23 15.95
N LYS A 524 -16.15 16.44 16.98
CA LYS A 524 -15.26 17.59 17.18
C LYS A 524 -13.83 17.17 17.41
N VAL A 525 -12.93 18.12 17.29
CA VAL A 525 -11.53 18.01 17.70
C VAL A 525 -11.20 19.04 18.77
N ILE A 526 -10.22 18.72 19.60
CA ILE A 526 -9.62 19.63 20.58
C ILE A 526 -8.13 19.80 20.25
N SER A 527 -7.54 20.91 20.70
CA SER A 527 -6.11 21.18 20.50
C SER A 527 -5.24 20.12 21.18
N TYR A 528 -4.22 19.66 20.48
CA TYR A 528 -3.15 18.85 21.08
C TYR A 528 -2.10 19.77 21.68
N SER A 529 -1.76 19.57 22.96
CA SER A 529 -0.82 20.40 23.74
C SER A 529 0.47 19.67 24.14
N GLY A 530 0.76 18.54 23.50
CA GLY A 530 1.98 17.76 23.79
C GLY A 530 3.21 18.25 23.00
N SER A 531 4.21 17.37 22.87
CA SER A 531 5.45 17.68 22.14
C SER A 531 5.17 18.08 20.67
N PRO A 532 6.00 18.96 20.08
CA PRO A 532 5.86 19.34 18.66
C PRO A 532 5.83 18.14 17.72
N LEU A 533 4.94 18.17 16.74
CA LEU A 533 4.77 17.14 15.73
C LEU A 533 5.35 17.63 14.41
N THR A 534 6.29 16.89 13.84
CA THR A 534 6.92 17.25 12.56
C THR A 534 6.18 16.65 11.37
N VAL A 535 6.27 17.28 10.21
CA VAL A 535 5.73 16.78 8.93
C VAL A 535 6.23 15.36 8.65
N GLY A 536 7.53 15.12 8.75
CA GLY A 536 8.11 13.79 8.50
C GLY A 536 7.60 12.73 9.46
N GLY A 537 7.50 13.06 10.77
CA GLY A 537 6.95 12.17 11.79
C GLY A 537 5.48 11.84 11.53
N GLU A 538 4.67 12.83 11.18
CA GLU A 538 3.25 12.63 10.89
C GLU A 538 3.00 11.90 9.56
N LEU A 539 3.84 12.06 8.55
CA LEU A 539 3.81 11.25 7.32
C LEU A 539 4.18 9.79 7.60
N ASN A 540 5.22 9.53 8.41
CA ASN A 540 5.58 8.17 8.83
C ASN A 540 4.44 7.53 9.64
N LYS A 541 3.80 8.29 10.53
CA LYS A 541 2.63 7.84 11.30
C LYS A 541 1.44 7.54 10.39
N LEU A 542 1.18 8.38 9.37
CA LEU A 542 0.15 8.13 8.38
C LEU A 542 0.34 6.78 7.67
N ALA A 543 1.57 6.50 7.21
CA ALA A 543 1.89 5.23 6.56
C ALA A 543 1.66 4.04 7.49
N THR A 544 2.09 4.14 8.75
CA THR A 544 1.91 3.06 9.74
C THR A 544 0.46 2.92 10.20
N ASN A 545 -0.34 3.99 10.26
CA ASN A 545 -1.78 3.92 10.51
C ASN A 545 -2.50 3.08 9.44
N TYR A 546 -2.14 3.25 8.15
CA TYR A 546 -2.67 2.40 7.08
C TYR A 546 -2.22 0.96 7.18
N ALA A 547 -0.95 0.72 7.52
CA ALA A 547 -0.41 -0.62 7.65
C ALA A 547 -1.14 -1.42 8.73
N ILE A 548 -1.25 -0.88 9.94
CA ILE A 548 -1.88 -1.55 11.07
C ILE A 548 -3.42 -1.52 10.99
N GLY A 549 -4.01 -0.49 10.37
CA GLY A 549 -5.45 -0.37 10.21
C GLY A 549 -6.08 -1.56 9.46
N ARG A 550 -5.36 -2.17 8.53
CA ARG A 550 -5.79 -3.41 7.87
C ARG A 550 -5.83 -4.61 8.83
N GLY A 551 -4.90 -4.65 9.80
CA GLY A 551 -4.93 -5.61 10.90
C GLY A 551 -6.15 -5.41 11.81
N HIS A 552 -6.52 -4.16 12.12
CA HIS A 552 -7.72 -3.82 12.89
C HIS A 552 -9.00 -4.37 12.26
N GLY A 553 -9.03 -4.51 10.93
CA GLY A 553 -10.09 -5.18 10.20
C GLY A 553 -10.09 -6.71 10.30
N GLY A 554 -9.00 -7.32 10.78
CA GLY A 554 -8.82 -8.78 10.83
C GLY A 554 -8.34 -9.40 9.53
N ILE A 555 -7.90 -8.62 8.54
CA ILE A 555 -7.65 -9.08 7.16
C ILE A 555 -6.17 -9.09 6.74
N HIS A 556 -5.28 -8.48 7.52
CA HIS A 556 -3.83 -8.48 7.27
C HIS A 556 -3.03 -8.75 8.55
N TRP A 557 -1.91 -9.45 8.39
CA TRP A 557 -0.89 -9.61 9.42
C TRP A 557 -0.11 -8.32 9.64
N ARG A 558 0.52 -8.16 10.80
CA ARG A 558 1.47 -7.06 11.05
C ARG A 558 2.59 -7.06 10.00
N SER A 559 3.18 -8.22 9.75
CA SER A 559 4.26 -8.38 8.78
C SER A 559 3.86 -7.98 7.36
N ASP A 560 2.58 -8.20 6.95
CA ASP A 560 2.10 -7.77 5.62
C ASP A 560 2.26 -6.25 5.43
N GLY A 561 1.84 -5.49 6.44
CA GLY A 561 1.94 -4.03 6.44
C GLY A 561 3.38 -3.56 6.57
N SER A 562 4.11 -4.11 7.54
CA SER A 562 5.47 -3.68 7.84
C SER A 562 6.45 -3.91 6.68
N ALA A 563 6.36 -5.03 5.97
CA ALA A 563 7.19 -5.28 4.78
C ALA A 563 6.74 -4.44 3.57
N ALA A 564 5.44 -4.19 3.46
CA ALA A 564 4.91 -3.34 2.40
C ALA A 564 5.36 -1.87 2.52
N LEU A 565 5.62 -1.38 3.74
CA LEU A 565 6.16 -0.04 3.94
C LEU A 565 7.57 0.08 3.32
N ALA A 566 8.45 -0.90 3.54
CA ALA A 566 9.77 -0.93 2.90
C ALA A 566 9.67 -1.03 1.37
N LEU A 567 8.77 -1.89 0.86
CA LEU A 567 8.50 -2.02 -0.58
C LEU A 567 8.09 -0.67 -1.20
N GLY A 568 7.18 0.05 -0.56
CA GLY A 568 6.70 1.34 -1.06
C GLY A 568 7.76 2.42 -1.05
N GLU A 569 8.62 2.45 -0.04
CA GLU A 569 9.77 3.37 0.04
C GLU A 569 10.76 3.15 -1.13
N GLU A 570 11.10 1.89 -1.43
CA GLU A 570 12.00 1.56 -2.54
C GLU A 570 11.39 1.91 -3.91
N VAL A 571 10.10 1.70 -4.10
CA VAL A 571 9.39 2.13 -5.32
C VAL A 571 9.45 3.66 -5.48
N ALA A 572 9.25 4.42 -4.39
CA ALA A 572 9.34 5.88 -4.43
C ALA A 572 10.76 6.35 -4.78
N ILE A 573 11.77 5.73 -4.17
CA ILE A 573 13.19 6.03 -4.43
C ILE A 573 13.53 5.78 -5.90
N SER A 574 13.10 4.65 -6.47
CA SER A 574 13.36 4.33 -7.86
C SER A 574 12.69 5.33 -8.82
N LEU A 575 11.44 5.69 -8.52
CA LEU A 575 10.70 6.68 -9.32
C LEU A 575 11.37 8.06 -9.28
N LEU A 576 11.81 8.52 -8.10
CA LEU A 576 12.51 9.81 -7.95
C LEU A 576 13.86 9.84 -8.68
N LYS A 577 14.56 8.70 -8.79
CA LYS A 577 15.79 8.58 -9.58
C LYS A 577 15.53 8.83 -11.07
N ASP A 578 14.46 8.26 -11.61
CA ASP A 578 14.10 8.43 -13.01
C ASP A 578 13.60 9.85 -13.30
N GLU A 579 12.73 10.39 -12.43
CA GLU A 579 12.24 11.76 -12.54
C GLU A 579 13.37 12.79 -12.57
N ARG A 580 14.40 12.61 -11.76
CA ARG A 580 15.56 13.49 -11.73
C ARG A 580 16.24 13.65 -13.10
N LEU A 581 16.22 12.63 -13.94
CA LEU A 581 16.82 12.67 -15.27
C LEU A 581 16.07 13.59 -16.24
N GLY A 582 14.82 13.91 -15.97
CA GLY A 582 13.96 14.75 -16.81
C GLY A 582 14.07 16.24 -16.56
N TYR A 583 14.72 16.69 -15.46
CA TYR A 583 14.72 18.10 -15.08
C TYR A 583 15.82 18.92 -15.79
N ASN A 584 15.45 20.13 -16.18
CA ASN A 584 16.40 21.13 -16.71
C ASN A 584 17.00 22.01 -15.62
N GLU A 585 16.37 22.04 -14.44
CA GLU A 585 16.82 22.79 -13.28
C GLU A 585 18.15 22.24 -12.74
N ILE A 586 19.01 23.13 -12.20
CA ILE A 586 20.22 22.70 -11.45
C ILE A 586 19.75 22.07 -10.14
N PHE A 587 19.74 20.76 -10.10
CA PHE A 587 19.17 19.98 -9.00
C PHE A 587 20.10 18.84 -8.57
N ASN A 588 20.47 18.81 -7.29
CA ASN A 588 21.41 17.84 -6.73
C ASN A 588 20.74 16.51 -6.32
N GLY A 589 19.43 16.43 -6.40
CA GLY A 589 18.63 15.25 -6.04
C GLY A 589 17.68 15.50 -4.87
N PHE A 590 16.70 14.64 -4.76
CA PHE A 590 15.71 14.63 -3.68
C PHE A 590 16.35 14.12 -2.38
N THR A 591 16.34 14.94 -1.32
CA THR A 591 16.93 14.60 -0.01
C THR A 591 15.85 14.45 1.04
N PHE A 592 15.74 13.30 1.69
CA PHE A 592 14.76 13.02 2.73
C PHE A 592 15.24 11.91 3.67
N THR A 593 14.52 11.72 4.79
CA THR A 593 14.79 10.67 5.77
C THR A 593 13.93 9.44 5.48
N LYS A 594 14.57 8.27 5.34
CA LYS A 594 13.92 6.97 5.19
C LYS A 594 13.17 6.57 6.48
N PHE A 595 12.32 5.53 6.37
CA PHE A 595 11.65 4.98 7.56
C PHE A 595 12.64 4.43 8.62
N ASP A 596 13.85 4.06 8.23
CA ASP A 596 14.87 3.59 9.16
C ASP A 596 15.70 4.72 9.81
N GLY A 597 15.32 5.97 9.58
CA GLY A 597 16.00 7.15 10.09
C GLY A 597 17.24 7.57 9.29
N THR A 598 17.65 6.80 8.28
CA THR A 598 18.79 7.19 7.43
C THR A 598 18.39 8.28 6.45
N ARG A 599 19.25 9.30 6.29
CA ARG A 599 19.06 10.37 5.31
C ARG A 599 19.66 9.95 3.97
N VAL A 600 18.89 10.12 2.90
CA VAL A 600 19.31 9.79 1.54
C VAL A 600 19.14 10.98 0.60
N THR A 601 19.94 11.01 -0.47
CA THR A 601 19.76 11.89 -1.62
C THR A 601 19.72 11.03 -2.88
N VAL A 602 18.64 11.14 -3.65
CA VAL A 602 18.40 10.34 -4.86
C VAL A 602 18.24 11.21 -6.09
#